data_69fdae473ff784cd0834ae49a768c70b
#
_entry.id   69fdae473ff784cd0834ae49a768c70b
#
_cell.length_a   1.000
_cell.length_b   1.000
_cell.length_c   1.000
_cell.angle_alpha   90.00
_cell.angle_beta   90.00
_cell.angle_gamma   90.00
#
_symmetry.space_group_name_H-M   'P 1'
#
loop_
_entity.id
_entity.type
_entity.pdbx_description
1 polymer ?
#
loop_
_entity_poly.entity_id
_entity_poly.type
_entity_poly.pdbx_seq_one_letter_code
_entity_poly.pdbx_strand_id
1 'polypeptide(L)'
;MKKHKTGIFSGSFNPIHIGHLALANYLCEYEGLDEIWFMVSPQNPLKTQSELWSDGLRLKLVELSINGYPHFQASDFEFHLPRP
;
A
#
# COMPACT_ATOMS: atom_id res chain seq x y z
N MET A 1 28.77 -2.43 5.89
CA MET A 1 27.64 -1.51 6.05
C MET A 1 26.36 -2.20 5.61
N LYS A 2 25.35 -2.21 6.48
CA LYS A 2 24.08 -2.85 6.18
C LYS A 2 23.27 -1.96 5.23
N LYS A 3 22.81 -2.53 4.13
CA LYS A 3 21.97 -1.79 3.20
C LYS A 3 20.53 -1.75 3.68
N HIS A 4 19.89 -0.60 3.54
CA HIS A 4 18.47 -0.43 3.82
C HIS A 4 17.67 -1.06 2.70
N LYS A 5 16.75 -1.96 3.04
CA LYS A 5 15.92 -2.67 2.06
C LYS A 5 14.47 -2.25 2.18
N THR A 6 13.92 -1.71 1.10
CA THR A 6 12.52 -1.28 1.05
C THR A 6 11.75 -2.17 0.10
N GLY A 7 10.64 -2.72 0.59
CA GLY A 7 9.73 -3.49 -0.26
C GLY A 7 8.58 -2.62 -0.72
N ILE A 8 8.13 -2.83 -1.96
CA ILE A 8 6.99 -2.13 -2.52
C ILE A 8 5.83 -3.12 -2.61
N PHE A 9 4.75 -2.81 -1.90
CA PHE A 9 3.54 -3.61 -1.93
C PHE A 9 2.48 -2.80 -2.67
N SER A 10 2.36 -3.02 -3.97
CA SER A 10 1.44 -2.25 -4.80
C SER A 10 0.11 -2.97 -4.92
N GLY A 11 -0.98 -2.21 -4.85
CA GLY A 11 -2.30 -2.80 -4.98
C GLY A 11 -3.39 -1.76 -4.91
N SER A 12 -4.61 -2.18 -5.22
CA SER A 12 -5.77 -1.30 -5.15
C SER A 12 -6.19 -1.04 -3.70
N PHE A 13 -6.00 -2.03 -2.82
CA PHE A 13 -6.41 -1.96 -1.41
C PHE A 13 -7.86 -1.47 -1.29
N ASN A 14 -8.77 -2.26 -1.80
CA ASN A 14 -10.17 -1.88 -1.90
C ASN A 14 -11.05 -2.79 -1.02
N PRO A 15 -11.04 -2.64 0.29
CA PRO A 15 -10.05 -1.91 1.09
C PRO A 15 -8.86 -2.78 1.48
N ILE A 16 -7.90 -2.18 2.19
CA ILE A 16 -6.83 -2.94 2.82
C ILE A 16 -7.45 -3.83 3.91
N HIS A 17 -6.86 -5.00 4.11
CA HIS A 17 -7.33 -5.90 5.17
C HIS A 17 -6.15 -6.57 5.87
N ILE A 18 -6.47 -7.34 6.92
CA ILE A 18 -5.44 -7.91 7.78
C ILE A 18 -4.48 -8.84 7.04
N GLY A 19 -4.94 -9.47 5.96
CA GLY A 19 -4.07 -10.30 5.14
C GLY A 19 -2.92 -9.53 4.52
N HIS A 20 -3.18 -8.29 4.10
CA HIS A 20 -2.13 -7.41 3.56
C HIS A 20 -1.09 -7.11 4.64
N LEU A 21 -1.56 -6.79 5.84
CA LEU A 21 -0.67 -6.44 6.95
C LEU A 21 0.15 -7.65 7.41
N ALA A 22 -0.47 -8.82 7.47
CA ALA A 22 0.20 -10.04 7.87
C ALA A 22 1.31 -10.41 6.89
N LEU A 23 1.06 -10.30 5.60
CA LEU A 23 2.06 -10.58 4.58
C LEU A 23 3.22 -9.58 4.67
N ALA A 24 2.91 -8.30 4.82
CA ALA A 24 3.94 -7.27 4.93
C ALA A 24 4.81 -7.51 6.16
N ASN A 25 4.20 -7.85 7.29
CA ASN A 25 4.94 -8.12 8.52
C ASN A 25 5.86 -9.34 8.34
N TYR A 26 5.35 -10.38 7.69
CA TYR A 26 6.15 -11.56 7.39
C TYR A 26 7.38 -11.20 6.57
N LEU A 27 7.20 -10.37 5.55
CA LEU A 27 8.32 -9.97 4.69
C LEU A 27 9.38 -9.18 5.46
N CYS A 28 8.96 -8.32 6.39
CA CYS A 28 9.91 -7.59 7.21
C CYS A 28 10.67 -8.52 8.15
N GLU A 29 9.98 -9.47 8.78
CA GLU A 29 10.60 -10.33 9.77
C GLU A 29 11.47 -11.43 9.17
N TYR A 30 11.03 -12.04 8.07
CA TYR A 30 11.66 -13.25 7.54
C TYR A 30 12.46 -13.01 6.27
N GLU A 31 12.19 -11.95 5.54
CA GLU A 31 12.92 -11.62 4.31
C GLU A 31 13.90 -10.47 4.51
N GLY A 32 14.00 -9.95 5.72
CA GLY A 32 14.99 -8.94 6.06
C GLY A 32 14.74 -7.57 5.47
N LEU A 33 13.48 -7.25 5.18
CA LEU A 33 13.15 -5.91 4.70
C LEU A 33 13.09 -4.93 5.87
N ASP A 34 13.61 -3.74 5.65
CA ASP A 34 13.64 -2.70 6.68
C ASP A 34 12.35 -1.90 6.71
N GLU A 35 11.69 -1.77 5.56
CA GLU A 35 10.40 -1.10 5.49
C GLU A 35 9.58 -1.60 4.30
N ILE A 36 8.27 -1.36 4.37
CA ILE A 36 7.33 -1.68 3.30
C ILE A 36 6.57 -0.42 2.95
N TRP A 37 6.48 -0.14 1.68
CA TRP A 37 5.65 0.95 1.16
C TRP A 37 4.40 0.34 0.56
N PHE A 38 3.24 0.68 1.13
CA PHE A 38 1.95 0.32 0.56
C PHE A 38 1.61 1.37 -0.49
N MET A 39 1.85 1.03 -1.74
CA MET A 39 1.63 1.95 -2.85
C MET A 39 0.23 1.73 -3.39
N VAL A 40 -0.65 2.68 -3.12
CA VAL A 40 -2.06 2.59 -3.51
C VAL A 40 -2.19 2.93 -4.98
N SER A 41 -2.76 2.00 -5.75
CA SER A 41 -2.97 2.21 -7.19
C SER A 41 -4.25 3.00 -7.41
N PRO A 42 -4.24 3.93 -8.38
CA PRO A 42 -5.45 4.69 -8.70
C PRO A 42 -6.51 3.80 -9.31
N GLN A 43 -7.75 4.27 -9.23
CA GLN A 43 -8.89 3.56 -9.78
C GLN A 43 -8.79 3.47 -11.30
N ASN A 44 -9.05 2.27 -11.83
CA ASN A 44 -9.07 2.08 -13.26
C ASN A 44 -10.31 2.78 -13.84
N PRO A 45 -10.14 3.72 -14.79
CA PRO A 45 -11.27 4.45 -15.34
C PRO A 45 -12.26 3.57 -16.12
N LEU A 46 -11.86 2.36 -16.49
CA LEU A 46 -12.73 1.42 -17.20
C LEU A 46 -13.62 0.60 -16.26
N LYS A 47 -13.38 0.66 -14.96
CA LYS A 47 -14.22 -0.03 -13.99
C LYS A 47 -15.31 0.88 -13.47
N THR A 48 -16.45 0.27 -13.12
CA THR A 48 -17.58 1.05 -12.58
C THR A 48 -17.19 1.63 -11.21
N GLN A 49 -17.59 2.88 -11.00
CA GLN A 49 -17.32 3.59 -9.75
C GLN A 49 -17.93 2.89 -8.54
N SER A 50 -19.06 2.21 -8.74
CA SER A 50 -19.77 1.57 -7.64
C SER A 50 -19.04 0.37 -7.05
N GLU A 51 -18.04 -0.16 -7.74
CA GLU A 51 -17.33 -1.35 -7.27
C GLU A 51 -16.04 -1.02 -6.53
N LEU A 52 -15.61 0.23 -6.58
CA LEU A 52 -14.35 0.64 -5.96
C LEU A 52 -14.58 1.84 -5.06
N TRP A 53 -13.92 1.81 -3.90
CA TRP A 53 -13.88 2.98 -3.06
C TRP A 53 -12.98 4.02 -3.72
N SER A 54 -13.22 5.31 -3.46
CA SER A 54 -12.45 6.37 -4.07
C SER A 54 -10.95 6.23 -3.73
N ASP A 55 -10.11 6.76 -4.63
CA ASP A 55 -8.65 6.71 -4.42
C ASP A 55 -8.27 7.33 -3.08
N GLY A 56 -8.82 8.49 -2.78
CA GLY A 56 -8.51 9.18 -1.53
C GLY A 56 -8.92 8.40 -0.29
N LEU A 57 -10.10 7.78 -0.33
CA LEU A 57 -10.58 6.98 0.79
C LEU A 57 -9.70 5.73 0.99
N ARG A 58 -9.35 5.06 -0.09
CA ARG A 58 -8.50 3.87 0.00
C ARG A 58 -7.14 4.21 0.59
N LEU A 59 -6.54 5.31 0.15
CA LEU A 59 -5.27 5.77 0.70
C LEU A 59 -5.41 6.09 2.19
N LYS A 60 -6.49 6.80 2.56
CA LYS A 60 -6.72 7.14 3.96
C LYS A 60 -6.85 5.91 4.84
N LEU A 61 -7.55 4.88 4.35
CA LEU A 61 -7.71 3.65 5.10
C LEU A 61 -6.39 2.90 5.26
N VAL A 62 -5.53 2.94 4.24
CA VAL A 62 -4.19 2.36 4.36
C VAL A 62 -3.41 3.10 5.43
N GLU A 63 -3.42 4.44 5.40
CA GLU A 63 -2.71 5.25 6.39
C GLU A 63 -3.18 4.93 7.82
N LEU A 64 -4.49 4.81 8.01
CA LEU A 64 -5.04 4.48 9.32
C LEU A 64 -4.67 3.07 9.76
N SER A 65 -4.69 2.13 8.82
CA SER A 65 -4.43 0.72 9.13
C SER A 65 -2.97 0.47 9.51
N ILE A 66 -2.04 1.24 8.95
CA ILE A 66 -0.62 1.05 9.24
C ILE A 66 -0.11 1.99 10.34
N ASN A 67 -0.98 2.83 10.86
CA ASN A 67 -0.64 3.72 11.98
C ASN A 67 -0.24 2.84 13.19
N GLY A 68 0.96 3.00 13.68
CA GLY A 68 1.45 2.15 14.76
C GLY A 68 2.41 1.06 14.27
N TYR A 69 2.59 0.93 12.97
CA TYR A 69 3.59 0.02 12.40
C TYR A 69 4.75 0.86 11.88
N PRO A 70 5.86 0.95 12.64
CA PRO A 70 6.94 1.90 12.31
C PRO A 70 7.65 1.62 10.99
N HIS A 71 7.55 0.40 10.47
CA HIS A 71 8.23 0.02 9.24
C HIS A 71 7.34 0.13 8.00
N PHE A 72 6.10 0.55 8.17
CA PHE A 72 5.15 0.63 7.07
C PHE A 72 4.89 2.08 6.68
N GLN A 73 4.84 2.34 5.38
CA GLN A 73 4.56 3.66 4.83
C GLN A 73 3.45 3.51 3.78
N ALA A 74 2.59 4.52 3.68
CA ALA A 74 1.60 4.58 2.61
C ALA A 74 2.10 5.55 1.55
N SER A 75 1.89 5.24 0.29
CA SER A 75 2.34 6.10 -0.80
C SER A 75 1.24 6.30 -1.82
N ASP A 76 1.10 7.54 -2.28
CA ASP A 76 0.20 7.92 -3.35
C ASP A 76 0.94 8.16 -4.67
N PHE A 77 2.16 7.64 -4.77
CA PHE A 77 3.03 7.90 -5.92
C PHE A 77 2.33 7.61 -7.24
N GLU A 78 1.59 6.51 -7.34
CA GLU A 78 0.92 6.15 -8.58
C GLU A 78 -0.21 7.11 -8.95
N PHE A 79 -0.74 7.88 -7.99
CA PHE A 79 -1.77 8.88 -8.28
C PHE A 79 -1.22 10.02 -9.14
N HIS A 80 0.09 10.22 -9.13
CA HIS A 80 0.76 11.31 -9.83
C HIS A 80 1.35 10.87 -11.17
N LEU A 81 1.20 9.59 -11.52
CA LEU A 81 1.68 9.09 -12.80
C LEU A 81 0.67 9.39 -13.90
N PRO A 82 1.13 9.59 -15.16
CA PRO A 82 0.21 9.74 -16.28
C PRO A 82 -0.68 8.51 -16.41
N ARG A 83 -1.95 8.73 -16.65
CA ARG A 83 -2.90 7.64 -16.85
C ARG A 83 -3.13 7.41 -18.33
N PRO A 84 -3.34 6.16 -18.75
CA PRO A 84 -3.66 5.86 -20.14
C PRO A 84 -5.03 6.40 -20.53
#